data_4a9e9bb16db01bbfdee221c18e6db5c3
#
_entry.id   4a9e9bb16db01bbfdee221c18e6db5c3
#
_cell.length_a   1.000
_cell.length_b   1.000
_cell.length_c   1.000
_cell.angle_alpha   90.00
_cell.angle_beta   90.00
_cell.angle_gamma   90.00
#
_symmetry.space_group_name_H-M   'P 1'
#
loop_
_entity.id
_entity.type
_entity.pdbx_description
1 polymer ?
#
loop_
_entity_poly.entity_id
_entity_poly.type
_entity_poly.pdbx_seq_one_letter_code
_entity_poly.pdbx_strand_id
1 'polypeptide(L)'
;MRSTFKVLFYTKNQSLKNGKVPVMGRITVNGTQAGFSSKRTVSLSLWDVKANRAKGKSEEARMLNQELDNIKAQITKHYQYICDHDSFVTAKKVYNRYAGFPEECHTLMVLFREQLESYKEKIGKGKAKSTYRGLIADYKSLLLFMKTKKNIEDIAIDE
;
A
#
# COMPACT_ATOMS: atom_id res chain seq x y z
N MET A 1 -3.25 15.71 -11.28
CA MET A 1 -3.02 14.35 -11.86
C MET A 1 -4.18 13.44 -11.45
N ARG A 2 -4.83 12.71 -12.35
CA ARG A 2 -5.90 11.78 -11.95
C ARG A 2 -5.27 10.60 -11.20
N SER A 3 -5.62 10.42 -9.93
CA SER A 3 -5.22 9.25 -9.15
C SER A 3 -5.84 7.99 -9.76
N THR A 4 -5.03 6.98 -10.04
CA THR A 4 -5.52 5.69 -10.53
C THR A 4 -5.67 4.73 -9.37
N PHE A 5 -6.91 4.25 -9.14
CA PHE A 5 -7.19 3.25 -8.12
C PHE A 5 -7.94 2.07 -8.74
N LYS A 6 -7.46 0.85 -8.49
CA LYS A 6 -8.08 -0.37 -8.98
C LYS A 6 -7.90 -1.53 -8.00
N VAL A 7 -8.95 -2.29 -7.78
CA VAL A 7 -8.92 -3.56 -7.08
C VAL A 7 -9.32 -4.66 -8.04
N LEU A 8 -8.47 -5.69 -8.18
CA LEU A 8 -8.68 -6.85 -9.03
C LEU A 8 -8.60 -8.12 -8.22
N PHE A 9 -9.38 -9.13 -8.62
CA PHE A 9 -9.27 -10.48 -8.09
C PHE A 9 -8.77 -11.44 -9.18
N TYR A 10 -8.01 -12.45 -8.78
CA TYR A 10 -7.46 -13.47 -9.67
C TYR A 10 -7.19 -14.76 -8.92
N THR A 11 -7.07 -15.88 -9.63
CA THR A 11 -6.73 -17.17 -9.06
C THR A 11 -5.26 -17.50 -9.26
N LYS A 12 -4.64 -18.15 -8.26
CA LYS A 12 -3.29 -18.74 -8.42
C LYS A 12 -3.43 -20.22 -8.76
N ASN A 13 -2.83 -20.66 -9.86
CA ASN A 13 -2.86 -22.06 -10.32
C ASN A 13 -1.99 -23.03 -9.48
N GLN A 14 -1.27 -22.55 -8.48
CA GLN A 14 -0.22 -23.31 -7.79
C GLN A 14 -0.66 -24.16 -6.60
N SER A 15 -1.92 -24.13 -6.20
CA SER A 15 -2.38 -24.85 -5.01
C SER A 15 -3.77 -25.40 -5.21
N LEU A 16 -3.87 -26.47 -5.96
CA LEU A 16 -5.12 -27.27 -6.07
C LEU A 16 -5.24 -28.14 -4.81
N LYS A 17 -5.99 -27.67 -3.82
CA LYS A 17 -6.52 -28.54 -2.76
C LYS A 17 -7.98 -28.84 -3.09
N ASN A 18 -8.31 -30.12 -3.26
CA ASN A 18 -9.67 -30.57 -3.54
C ASN A 18 -10.35 -29.93 -4.76
N GLY A 19 -9.60 -29.67 -5.86
CA GLY A 19 -10.12 -29.02 -7.07
C GLY A 19 -10.44 -27.52 -6.93
N LYS A 20 -10.17 -26.91 -5.77
CA LYS A 20 -10.37 -25.49 -5.52
C LYS A 20 -9.04 -24.73 -5.48
N VAL A 21 -9.02 -23.54 -6.04
CA VAL A 21 -7.87 -22.64 -6.06
C VAL A 21 -8.15 -21.41 -5.20
N PRO A 22 -7.14 -20.82 -4.53
CA PRO A 22 -7.32 -19.61 -3.77
C PRO A 22 -7.55 -18.41 -4.67
N VAL A 23 -8.49 -17.56 -4.26
CA VAL A 23 -8.72 -16.24 -4.88
C VAL A 23 -7.84 -15.21 -4.20
N MET A 24 -7.01 -14.54 -4.98
CA MET A 24 -6.12 -13.48 -4.56
C MET A 24 -6.69 -12.13 -5.01
N GLY A 25 -6.35 -11.08 -4.27
CA GLY A 25 -6.65 -9.71 -4.64
C GLY A 25 -5.38 -8.92 -4.92
N ARG A 26 -5.51 -7.87 -5.73
CA ARG A 26 -4.45 -6.90 -6.00
C ARG A 26 -5.03 -5.49 -6.00
N ILE A 27 -4.45 -4.65 -5.15
CA ILE A 27 -4.71 -3.22 -5.10
C ILE A 27 -3.67 -2.53 -5.98
N THR A 28 -4.08 -1.62 -6.83
CA THR A 28 -3.19 -0.76 -7.63
C THR A 28 -3.54 0.70 -7.35
N VAL A 29 -2.54 1.50 -6.99
CA VAL A 29 -2.69 2.94 -6.74
C VAL A 29 -1.50 3.65 -7.37
N ASN A 30 -1.73 4.56 -8.30
CA ASN A 30 -0.69 5.40 -8.92
C ASN A 30 0.55 4.62 -9.39
N GLY A 31 0.35 3.41 -9.95
CA GLY A 31 1.42 2.53 -10.40
C GLY A 31 1.98 1.58 -9.33
N THR A 32 1.80 1.86 -8.03
CA THR A 32 2.17 0.93 -6.95
C THR A 32 1.17 -0.22 -6.84
N GLN A 33 1.62 -1.40 -6.40
CA GLN A 33 0.78 -2.59 -6.29
C GLN A 33 0.97 -3.28 -4.95
N ALA A 34 -0.13 -3.78 -4.36
CA ALA A 34 -0.13 -4.63 -3.19
C ALA A 34 -1.03 -5.85 -3.41
N GLY A 35 -0.47 -7.05 -3.26
CA GLY A 35 -1.20 -8.31 -3.35
C GLY A 35 -1.70 -8.77 -1.98
N PHE A 36 -2.88 -9.39 -1.93
CA PHE A 36 -3.44 -9.93 -0.71
C PHE A 36 -4.25 -11.21 -0.96
N SER A 37 -4.47 -11.99 0.09
CA SER A 37 -5.37 -13.15 0.04
C SER A 37 -6.79 -12.70 0.37
N SER A 38 -7.77 -13.09 -0.46
CA SER A 38 -9.17 -12.87 -0.12
C SER A 38 -9.68 -13.85 0.95
N LYS A 39 -8.86 -14.87 1.31
CA LYS A 39 -9.23 -16.01 2.15
C LYS A 39 -10.42 -16.82 1.59
N ARG A 40 -10.66 -16.73 0.29
CA ARG A 40 -11.70 -17.47 -0.44
C ARG A 40 -11.06 -18.40 -1.44
N THR A 41 -11.79 -19.48 -1.76
CA THR A 41 -11.39 -20.46 -2.78
C THR A 41 -12.53 -20.65 -3.77
N VAL A 42 -12.20 -21.05 -4.99
CA VAL A 42 -13.17 -21.27 -6.05
C VAL A 42 -12.76 -22.48 -6.91
N SER A 43 -13.71 -23.22 -7.44
CA SER A 43 -13.44 -24.23 -8.48
C SER A 43 -12.95 -23.54 -9.74
N LEU A 44 -11.88 -24.06 -10.34
CA LEU A 44 -11.28 -23.45 -11.55
C LEU A 44 -12.31 -23.36 -12.70
N SER A 45 -13.21 -24.34 -12.80
CA SER A 45 -14.30 -24.37 -13.77
C SER A 45 -15.32 -23.24 -13.58
N LEU A 46 -15.44 -22.72 -12.34
CA LEU A 46 -16.38 -21.66 -12.00
C LEU A 46 -15.76 -20.26 -12.15
N TRP A 47 -14.45 -20.15 -12.32
CA TRP A 47 -13.78 -18.84 -12.42
C TRP A 47 -13.74 -18.33 -13.86
N ASP A 48 -14.12 -17.07 -14.04
CA ASP A 48 -13.94 -16.33 -15.28
C ASP A 48 -12.71 -15.41 -15.17
N VAL A 49 -11.66 -15.78 -15.89
CA VAL A 49 -10.40 -15.01 -15.87
C VAL A 49 -10.55 -13.63 -16.52
N LYS A 50 -11.45 -13.48 -17.50
CA LYS A 50 -11.68 -12.18 -18.18
C LYS A 50 -12.49 -11.24 -17.31
N ALA A 51 -13.53 -11.75 -16.68
CA ALA A 51 -14.38 -10.99 -15.78
C ALA A 51 -13.74 -10.79 -14.39
N ASN A 52 -12.71 -11.60 -14.02
CA ASN A 52 -12.11 -11.64 -12.67
C ASN A 52 -13.14 -11.95 -11.57
N ARG A 53 -14.06 -12.87 -11.83
CA ARG A 53 -15.20 -13.23 -10.97
C ARG A 53 -15.63 -14.68 -11.20
N ALA A 54 -16.45 -15.20 -10.29
CA ALA A 54 -17.12 -16.46 -10.53
C ALA A 54 -18.23 -16.30 -11.59
N LYS A 55 -18.27 -17.23 -12.54
CA LYS A 55 -19.27 -17.27 -13.62
C LYS A 55 -20.50 -18.06 -13.22
N GLY A 56 -21.62 -17.77 -13.89
CA GLY A 56 -22.88 -18.49 -13.70
C GLY A 56 -23.78 -17.88 -12.63
N LYS A 57 -24.92 -18.54 -12.39
CA LYS A 57 -25.99 -18.08 -11.47
C LYS A 57 -26.14 -19.01 -10.25
N SER A 58 -25.20 -19.94 -10.04
CA SER A 58 -25.23 -20.83 -8.88
C SER A 58 -25.11 -20.02 -7.57
N GLU A 59 -25.63 -20.58 -6.50
CA GLU A 59 -25.56 -19.96 -5.18
C GLU A 59 -24.10 -19.72 -4.76
N GLU A 60 -23.20 -20.69 -5.00
CA GLU A 60 -21.78 -20.57 -4.74
C GLU A 60 -21.16 -19.37 -5.50
N ALA A 61 -21.50 -19.18 -6.79
CA ALA A 61 -21.01 -18.07 -7.58
C ALA A 61 -21.52 -16.72 -7.07
N ARG A 62 -22.81 -16.66 -6.68
CA ARG A 62 -23.39 -15.41 -6.13
C ARG A 62 -22.77 -15.04 -4.80
N MET A 63 -22.65 -15.98 -3.86
CA MET A 63 -22.04 -15.74 -2.55
C MET A 63 -20.60 -15.29 -2.70
N LEU A 64 -19.79 -16.00 -3.50
CA LEU A 64 -18.41 -15.60 -3.73
C LEU A 64 -18.31 -14.18 -4.32
N ASN A 65 -19.09 -13.88 -5.34
CA ASN A 65 -19.07 -12.55 -5.97
C ASN A 65 -19.50 -11.45 -5.00
N GLN A 66 -20.51 -11.70 -4.16
CA GLN A 66 -20.93 -10.76 -3.13
C GLN A 66 -19.82 -10.51 -2.09
N GLU A 67 -19.11 -11.54 -1.66
CA GLU A 67 -17.99 -11.41 -0.75
C GLU A 67 -16.83 -10.62 -1.36
N LEU A 68 -16.50 -10.86 -2.63
CA LEU A 68 -15.49 -10.09 -3.36
C LEU A 68 -15.89 -8.62 -3.51
N ASP A 69 -17.16 -8.33 -3.76
CA ASP A 69 -17.68 -6.96 -3.80
C ASP A 69 -17.60 -6.27 -2.43
N ASN A 70 -17.90 -6.97 -1.35
CA ASN A 70 -17.74 -6.47 0.02
C ASN A 70 -16.28 -6.12 0.34
N ILE A 71 -15.35 -7.01 -0.01
CA ILE A 71 -13.90 -6.77 0.14
C ILE A 71 -13.49 -5.53 -0.65
N LYS A 72 -13.92 -5.43 -1.91
CA LYS A 72 -13.63 -4.27 -2.76
C LYS A 72 -14.19 -2.98 -2.18
N ALA A 73 -15.42 -3.00 -1.65
CA ALA A 73 -16.05 -1.84 -1.02
C ALA A 73 -15.28 -1.38 0.22
N GLN A 74 -14.85 -2.31 1.09
CA GLN A 74 -14.04 -1.99 2.27
C GLN A 74 -12.70 -1.36 1.87
N ILE A 75 -11.97 -1.96 0.91
CA ILE A 75 -10.71 -1.40 0.42
C ILE A 75 -10.92 -0.02 -0.18
N THR A 76 -12.00 0.19 -0.93
CA THR A 76 -12.34 1.51 -1.50
C THR A 76 -12.60 2.54 -0.40
N LYS A 77 -13.29 2.17 0.69
CA LYS A 77 -13.52 3.06 1.83
C LYS A 77 -12.20 3.48 2.48
N HIS A 78 -11.26 2.53 2.67
CA HIS A 78 -9.94 2.84 3.22
C HIS A 78 -9.10 3.72 2.29
N TYR A 79 -9.16 3.47 0.97
CA TYR A 79 -8.53 4.32 -0.02
C TYR A 79 -9.03 5.78 0.05
N GLN A 80 -10.35 5.97 0.08
CA GLN A 80 -10.95 7.31 0.20
C GLN A 80 -10.52 8.01 1.49
N TYR A 81 -10.58 7.29 2.62
CA TYR A 81 -10.13 7.85 3.90
C TYR A 81 -8.68 8.35 3.83
N ILE A 82 -7.76 7.56 3.24
CA ILE A 82 -6.37 7.98 3.10
C ILE A 82 -6.24 9.20 2.17
N CYS A 83 -6.99 9.24 1.06
CA CYS A 83 -6.99 10.40 0.17
C CYS A 83 -7.45 11.70 0.85
N ASP A 84 -8.37 11.59 1.82
CA ASP A 84 -8.95 12.74 2.52
C ASP A 84 -8.05 13.25 3.67
N HIS A 85 -7.20 12.38 4.24
CA HIS A 85 -6.44 12.68 5.47
C HIS A 85 -4.93 12.71 5.27
N ASP A 86 -4.42 12.12 4.19
CA ASP A 86 -2.99 11.96 3.96
C ASP A 86 -2.52 12.66 2.69
N SER A 87 -1.30 13.19 2.72
CA SER A 87 -0.69 13.88 1.58
C SER A 87 -0.34 12.97 0.40
N PHE A 88 -0.26 11.66 0.62
CA PHE A 88 0.01 10.66 -0.43
C PHE A 88 -0.65 9.32 -0.13
N VAL A 89 -0.97 8.59 -1.18
CA VAL A 89 -1.59 7.27 -1.10
C VAL A 89 -0.83 6.25 -1.95
N THR A 90 -0.48 5.10 -1.35
CA THR A 90 0.13 3.94 -2.01
C THR A 90 -0.74 2.69 -1.84
N ALA A 91 -0.54 1.69 -2.71
CA ALA A 91 -1.28 0.44 -2.60
C ALA A 91 -0.98 -0.30 -1.29
N LYS A 92 0.28 -0.25 -0.80
CA LYS A 92 0.71 -0.85 0.47
C LYS A 92 0.01 -0.19 1.66
N LYS A 93 -0.09 1.15 1.67
CA LYS A 93 -0.77 1.92 2.71
C LYS A 93 -2.26 1.58 2.80
N VAL A 94 -2.94 1.50 1.64
CA VAL A 94 -4.34 1.07 1.58
C VAL A 94 -4.52 -0.36 2.10
N TYR A 95 -3.62 -1.27 1.71
CA TYR A 95 -3.65 -2.65 2.19
C TYR A 95 -3.40 -2.74 3.70
N ASN A 96 -2.38 -2.06 4.22
CA ASN A 96 -2.05 -2.09 5.65
C ASN A 96 -3.24 -1.61 6.49
N ARG A 97 -3.88 -0.51 6.09
CA ARG A 97 -5.08 -0.01 6.78
C ARG A 97 -6.26 -0.99 6.68
N TYR A 98 -6.50 -1.59 5.52
CA TYR A 98 -7.54 -2.63 5.36
C TYR A 98 -7.25 -3.87 6.21
N ALA A 99 -6.01 -4.30 6.29
CA ALA A 99 -5.58 -5.46 7.07
C ALA A 99 -5.45 -5.21 8.57
N GLY A 100 -5.61 -3.95 9.03
CA GLY A 100 -5.46 -3.56 10.43
C GLY A 100 -4.00 -3.53 10.91
N PHE A 101 -3.04 -3.45 10.00
CA PHE A 101 -1.63 -3.23 10.36
C PHE A 101 -1.43 -1.77 10.78
N PRO A 102 -0.54 -1.50 11.77
CA PRO A 102 -0.16 -0.14 12.09
C PRO A 102 0.40 0.57 10.86
N GLU A 103 0.06 1.84 10.72
CA GLU A 103 0.59 2.67 9.62
C GLU A 103 2.05 3.03 9.91
N GLU A 104 2.98 2.15 9.55
CA GLU A 104 4.39 2.51 9.44
C GLU A 104 4.58 3.33 8.15
N CYS A 105 4.32 4.62 8.23
CA CYS A 105 4.63 5.55 7.16
C CYS A 105 6.12 5.88 7.19
N HIS A 106 6.93 5.07 6.54
CA HIS A 106 8.31 5.44 6.28
C HIS A 106 8.34 6.45 5.12
N THR A 107 8.29 7.72 5.46
CA THR A 107 8.52 8.79 4.49
C THR A 107 9.96 9.27 4.59
N LEU A 108 10.48 9.83 3.51
CA LEU A 108 11.87 10.30 3.44
C LEU A 108 12.20 11.29 4.58
N MET A 109 11.30 12.24 4.82
CA MET A 109 11.55 13.28 5.83
C MET A 109 11.38 12.76 7.26
N VAL A 110 10.49 11.77 7.49
CA VAL A 110 10.38 11.09 8.79
C VAL A 110 11.65 10.32 9.07
N LEU A 111 12.12 9.46 8.16
CA LEU A 111 13.36 8.70 8.35
C LEU A 111 14.58 9.61 8.49
N PHE A 112 14.66 10.70 7.73
CA PHE A 112 15.76 11.66 7.87
C PHE A 112 15.75 12.32 9.26
N ARG A 113 14.58 12.67 9.79
CA ARG A 113 14.45 13.23 11.14
C ARG A 113 14.88 12.23 12.22
N GLU A 114 14.43 10.99 12.13
CA GLU A 114 14.85 9.90 13.03
C GLU A 114 16.36 9.70 13.00
N GLN A 115 16.95 9.74 11.81
CA GLN A 115 18.41 9.65 11.65
C GLN A 115 19.14 10.84 12.29
N LEU A 116 18.60 12.06 12.17
CA LEU A 116 19.16 13.25 12.84
C LEU A 116 19.12 13.10 14.36
N GLU A 117 18.03 12.65 14.94
CA GLU A 117 17.94 12.42 16.40
C GLU A 117 18.92 11.33 16.86
N SER A 118 18.98 10.19 16.15
CA SER A 118 19.95 9.13 16.43
C SER A 118 21.41 9.62 16.34
N TYR A 119 21.68 10.48 15.36
CA TYR A 119 23.03 11.07 15.23
C TYR A 119 23.37 12.01 16.38
N LYS A 120 22.39 12.86 16.78
CA LYS A 120 22.51 13.80 17.89
C LYS A 120 22.89 13.13 19.21
N GLU A 121 22.27 11.98 19.52
CA GLU A 121 22.58 11.19 20.73
C GLU A 121 24.01 10.65 20.78
N LYS A 122 24.64 10.49 19.60
CA LYS A 122 25.99 9.94 19.44
C LYS A 122 27.08 11.03 19.36
N ILE A 123 26.73 12.32 19.46
CA ILE A 123 27.69 13.42 19.46
C ILE A 123 28.60 13.29 20.70
N GLY A 124 29.92 13.34 20.50
CA GLY A 124 30.90 13.13 21.54
C GLY A 124 31.21 11.65 21.84
N LYS A 125 30.45 10.71 21.24
CA LYS A 125 30.66 9.27 21.31
C LYS A 125 31.01 8.70 19.93
N GLY A 126 32.03 9.29 19.29
CA GLY A 126 32.47 8.88 17.94
C GLY A 126 31.78 9.61 16.78
N LYS A 127 30.90 10.57 17.05
CA LYS A 127 30.27 11.43 16.05
C LYS A 127 30.58 12.91 16.28
N ALA A 128 30.91 13.64 15.19
CA ALA A 128 31.30 15.04 15.25
C ALA A 128 30.08 15.98 15.18
N LYS A 129 30.10 17.05 15.99
CA LYS A 129 29.07 18.11 15.98
C LYS A 129 28.99 18.86 14.65
N SER A 130 30.12 19.00 13.96
CA SER A 130 30.18 19.63 12.63
C SER A 130 29.36 18.86 11.60
N THR A 131 29.49 17.52 11.56
CA THR A 131 28.71 16.65 10.67
C THR A 131 27.21 16.74 10.96
N TYR A 132 26.82 16.80 12.24
CA TYR A 132 25.40 17.00 12.61
C TYR A 132 24.85 18.31 12.08
N ARG A 133 25.64 19.42 12.14
CA ARG A 133 25.20 20.69 11.56
C ARG A 133 25.05 20.62 10.03
N GLY A 134 25.94 19.90 9.35
CA GLY A 134 25.81 19.64 7.91
C GLY A 134 24.53 18.88 7.58
N LEU A 135 24.25 17.78 8.28
CA LEU A 135 23.04 16.99 8.09
C LEU A 135 21.75 17.81 8.31
N ILE A 136 21.73 18.74 9.28
CA ILE A 136 20.59 19.67 9.47
C ILE A 136 20.43 20.60 8.26
N ALA A 137 21.53 21.09 7.70
CA ALA A 137 21.48 21.95 6.51
C ALA A 137 20.94 21.19 5.30
N ASP A 138 21.39 19.93 5.11
CA ASP A 138 20.92 19.05 4.04
C ASP A 138 19.42 18.74 4.18
N TYR A 139 18.94 18.44 5.40
CA TYR A 139 17.52 18.25 5.70
C TYR A 139 16.68 19.46 5.28
N LYS A 140 17.12 20.68 5.68
CA LYS A 140 16.42 21.93 5.36
C LYS A 140 16.41 22.20 3.86
N SER A 141 17.54 21.96 3.18
CA SER A 141 17.67 22.14 1.73
C SER A 141 16.77 21.20 0.96
N LEU A 142 16.69 19.93 1.38
CA LEU A 142 15.81 18.91 0.78
C LEU A 142 14.33 19.28 0.97
N LEU A 143 13.95 19.69 2.18
CA LEU A 143 12.58 20.14 2.47
C LEU A 143 12.18 21.35 1.61
N LEU A 144 13.08 22.33 1.48
CA LEU A 144 12.86 23.50 0.63
C LEU A 144 12.73 23.10 -0.85
N PHE A 145 13.61 22.24 -1.34
CA PHE A 145 13.54 21.72 -2.71
C PHE A 145 12.21 21.03 -3.01
N MET A 146 11.77 20.13 -2.11
CA MET A 146 10.50 19.44 -2.28
C MET A 146 9.32 20.41 -2.34
N LYS A 147 9.27 21.38 -1.42
CA LYS A 147 8.21 22.40 -1.40
C LYS A 147 8.23 23.30 -2.64
N THR A 148 9.40 23.81 -3.03
CA THR A 148 9.49 24.85 -4.09
C THR A 148 9.51 24.27 -5.50
N LYS A 149 10.16 23.12 -5.72
CA LYS A 149 10.34 22.54 -7.06
C LYS A 149 9.35 21.42 -7.38
N LYS A 150 8.88 20.72 -6.38
CA LYS A 150 7.98 19.56 -6.56
C LYS A 150 6.57 19.82 -6.03
N ASN A 151 6.38 20.85 -5.21
CA ASN A 151 5.11 21.16 -4.53
C ASN A 151 4.59 19.98 -3.71
N ILE A 152 5.48 19.28 -3.02
CA ILE A 152 5.21 18.17 -2.12
C ILE A 152 5.87 18.42 -0.76
N GLU A 153 5.29 17.88 0.30
CA GLU A 153 5.84 18.03 1.65
C GLU A 153 6.73 16.85 2.07
N ASP A 154 6.49 15.67 1.52
CA ASP A 154 7.23 14.45 1.81
C ASP A 154 7.10 13.42 0.68
N ILE A 155 7.91 12.37 0.68
CA ILE A 155 7.90 11.28 -0.31
C ILE A 155 7.82 9.95 0.44
N ALA A 156 6.89 9.07 0.05
CA ALA A 156 6.87 7.69 0.53
C ALA A 156 8.12 6.95 0.05
N ILE A 157 8.78 6.24 0.97
CA ILE A 157 9.84 5.31 0.62
C ILE A 157 9.21 3.93 0.56
N ASP A 158 9.04 3.41 -0.65
CA ASP A 158 8.63 2.02 -0.88
C ASP A 158 9.88 1.14 -0.81
N GLU A 159 9.81 0.07 0.01
CA GLU A 159 10.80 -1.00 0.04
C GLU A 159 10.65 -1.92 -1.17
#